data_24ba5ad1c1fef55bebe7148e21730ede
#
_entry.id   24ba5ad1c1fef55bebe7148e21730ede
#
_cell.length_a   1.000
_cell.length_b   1.000
_cell.length_c   1.000
_cell.angle_alpha   90.00
_cell.angle_beta   90.00
_cell.angle_gamma   90.00
#
_symmetry.space_group_name_H-M   'P 1'
#
loop_
_entity.id
_entity.type
_entity.pdbx_description
1 polymer ?
#
loop_
_entity_poly.entity_id
_entity_poly.type
_entity_poly.pdbx_seq_one_letter_code
_entity_poly.pdbx_strand_id
1 'polypeptide(L)'
;MGLNDYIPHLPLKFWERIRFPNKFTRDLAWGLIIGVTFSLSSTSFALLFQDWRRKRAIARIPPRPIEIRSDEIVNGVIGLIGNTPLIRINSLSDALGVEILYLNPGGSVKDRVALKIIEDAEAQGLLHPNTGSVLFEGTVGSTGISLATVGRAKGYECCIIMPDDVAIEKVQVLEKLGAQVERVRPASIVDEKQNLARKRALEFGNTPLIDPPKSDPEVVVSTKANSSEVGHEVNPSDSLVPSIKLPELLRPAPETKPRGFFADQFENESNFYAHYKGTGPEILRQTSGNLDAFVSGAGTGGTVAGTGMFLKKALPDLKIVLSDPEGSGLYNKVKFNVMFDTKEREGTKRRHQVDTVVEGIGINRITQNFALGLNVIDDAYRISDAEAVAMSRYLVAHDGLYLGSSSACNLVACVRLAKTLGKGSRIATILCDSGSRHQSKFWSDEYLKANDIPIDPSIIDRLLES
;
A
#
# COMPACT_ATOMS: atom_id res chain seq x y z
N MET A 1 -0.66 32.94 5.50
CA MET A 1 0.47 33.28 6.37
C MET A 1 1.61 33.73 5.48
N GLY A 2 2.06 34.95 5.65
CA GLY A 2 3.02 35.59 4.73
C GLY A 2 4.46 35.17 5.02
N LEU A 3 5.29 35.26 3.99
CA LEU A 3 6.72 34.94 4.01
C LEU A 3 7.54 35.75 5.03
N ASN A 4 6.94 36.69 5.74
CA ASN A 4 7.60 37.58 6.70
C ASN A 4 7.84 37.00 8.11
N ASP A 5 7.26 35.82 8.41
CA ASP A 5 7.32 35.29 9.79
C ASP A 5 8.53 34.39 10.06
N TYR A 6 9.42 34.19 9.06
CA TYR A 6 10.57 33.27 9.20
C TYR A 6 11.96 33.93 9.03
N ILE A 7 12.05 35.27 8.98
CA ILE A 7 13.36 35.91 8.99
C ILE A 7 13.64 36.42 10.42
N PRO A 8 14.53 35.79 11.17
CA PRO A 8 14.95 36.35 12.45
C PRO A 8 15.63 37.72 12.18
N HIS A 9 15.09 38.77 12.79
CA HIS A 9 15.73 40.08 12.80
C HIS A 9 17.11 40.00 13.50
N LEU A 10 18.12 39.69 12.73
CA LEU A 10 19.51 39.85 13.20
C LEU A 10 19.76 41.34 13.44
N PRO A 11 20.12 41.75 14.63
CA PRO A 11 20.33 43.16 14.93
C PRO A 11 21.46 43.69 14.06
N LEU A 12 21.21 44.84 13.41
CA LEU A 12 22.15 45.55 12.53
C LEU A 12 23.57 45.72 13.14
N LYS A 13 23.69 45.70 14.45
CA LYS A 13 24.96 45.74 15.21
C LYS A 13 25.83 44.48 15.09
N PHE A 14 25.35 43.40 14.54
CA PHE A 14 26.15 42.18 14.36
C PHE A 14 27.24 42.38 13.29
N TRP A 15 26.93 43.13 12.24
CA TRP A 15 27.84 43.36 11.12
C TRP A 15 28.96 44.36 11.44
N GLU A 16 28.82 45.23 12.42
CA GLU A 16 29.84 46.19 12.86
C GLU A 16 30.99 45.53 13.65
N ARG A 17 30.79 44.30 14.16
CA ARG A 17 31.81 43.59 14.95
C ARG A 17 32.74 42.71 14.13
N ILE A 18 32.50 42.51 12.83
CA ILE A 18 33.37 41.70 11.97
C ILE A 18 34.47 42.62 11.39
N ARG A 19 35.60 42.74 12.09
CA ARG A 19 36.82 43.39 11.57
C ARG A 19 37.59 42.40 10.73
N PHE A 20 37.55 42.56 9.41
CA PHE A 20 38.41 41.80 8.50
C PHE A 20 39.80 42.43 8.50
N PRO A 21 40.89 41.71 8.72
CA PRO A 21 42.21 42.26 8.87
C PRO A 21 42.79 42.88 7.57
N ASN A 22 42.30 42.42 6.38
CA ASN A 22 42.80 42.93 5.09
C ASN A 22 41.65 43.11 4.08
N LYS A 23 41.81 44.01 3.11
CA LYS A 23 40.87 44.25 2.01
C LYS A 23 40.62 42.96 1.22
N PHE A 24 41.65 42.18 0.99
CA PHE A 24 41.56 40.88 0.29
C PHE A 24 40.63 39.85 0.99
N THR A 25 40.73 39.73 2.32
CA THR A 25 39.85 38.80 3.09
C THR A 25 38.41 39.25 3.12
N ARG A 26 38.15 40.56 3.10
CA ARG A 26 36.81 41.13 3.02
C ARG A 26 36.18 40.86 1.66
N ASP A 27 36.91 41.05 0.58
CA ASP A 27 36.43 40.84 -0.79
C ASP A 27 36.20 39.35 -1.08
N LEU A 28 37.02 38.46 -0.52
CA LEU A 28 36.83 37.01 -0.55
C LEU A 28 35.56 36.59 0.22
N ALA A 29 35.33 37.17 1.42
CA ALA A 29 34.14 36.91 2.21
C ALA A 29 32.85 37.35 1.50
N TRP A 30 32.86 38.51 0.86
CA TRP A 30 31.75 38.99 0.04
C TRP A 30 31.50 38.08 -1.18
N GLY A 31 32.56 37.66 -1.85
CA GLY A 31 32.46 36.72 -2.97
C GLY A 31 31.80 35.38 -2.56
N LEU A 32 32.18 34.86 -1.40
CA LEU A 32 31.63 33.63 -0.85
C LEU A 32 30.17 33.79 -0.44
N ILE A 33 29.79 34.89 0.22
CA ILE A 33 28.40 35.19 0.58
C ILE A 33 27.53 35.32 -0.67
N ILE A 34 27.99 36.06 -1.68
CA ILE A 34 27.29 36.25 -2.95
C ILE A 34 27.16 34.91 -3.67
N GLY A 35 28.23 34.11 -3.72
CA GLY A 35 28.22 32.79 -4.35
C GLY A 35 27.24 31.81 -3.70
N VAL A 36 27.23 31.75 -2.37
CA VAL A 36 26.31 30.90 -1.60
C VAL A 36 24.85 31.37 -1.77
N THR A 37 24.60 32.68 -1.69
CA THR A 37 23.23 33.23 -1.88
C THR A 37 22.75 33.00 -3.31
N PHE A 38 23.60 33.16 -4.31
CA PHE A 38 23.24 32.88 -5.71
C PHE A 38 22.99 31.39 -5.92
N SER A 39 23.80 30.50 -5.36
CA SER A 39 23.63 29.05 -5.44
C SER A 39 22.33 28.62 -4.78
N LEU A 40 22.04 29.12 -3.57
CA LEU A 40 20.76 28.79 -2.87
C LEU A 40 19.55 29.35 -3.62
N SER A 41 19.65 30.56 -4.17
CA SER A 41 18.55 31.17 -4.94
C SER A 41 18.31 30.41 -6.25
N SER A 42 19.38 30.00 -6.95
CA SER A 42 19.26 29.27 -8.21
C SER A 42 18.70 27.87 -8.00
N THR A 43 19.08 27.16 -6.93
CA THR A 43 18.51 25.86 -6.56
C THR A 43 17.04 25.98 -6.16
N SER A 44 16.68 26.97 -5.36
CA SER A 44 15.28 27.23 -4.98
C SER A 44 14.43 27.57 -6.20
N PHE A 45 14.94 28.40 -7.11
CA PHE A 45 14.23 28.73 -8.36
C PHE A 45 14.09 27.51 -9.28
N ALA A 46 15.13 26.68 -9.38
CA ALA A 46 15.06 25.43 -10.16
C ALA A 46 14.01 24.47 -9.61
N LEU A 47 13.93 24.32 -8.28
CA LEU A 47 12.91 23.50 -7.63
C LEU A 47 11.49 24.04 -7.84
N LEU A 48 11.27 25.35 -7.69
CA LEU A 48 9.99 25.99 -7.96
C LEU A 48 9.60 25.87 -9.44
N PHE A 49 10.55 26.02 -10.36
CA PHE A 49 10.31 25.86 -11.78
C PHE A 49 9.99 24.42 -12.16
N GLN A 50 10.67 23.44 -11.55
CA GLN A 50 10.34 22.02 -11.72
C GLN A 50 8.93 21.70 -11.20
N ASP A 51 8.57 22.22 -10.02
CA ASP A 51 7.24 22.02 -9.45
C ASP A 51 6.14 22.67 -10.33
N TRP A 52 6.39 23.89 -10.81
CA TRP A 52 5.50 24.57 -11.75
C TRP A 52 5.35 23.81 -13.09
N ARG A 53 6.48 23.33 -13.67
CA ARG A 53 6.42 22.48 -14.87
C ARG A 53 5.64 21.21 -14.64
N ARG A 54 5.83 20.60 -13.48
CA ARG A 54 5.13 19.38 -13.07
C ARG A 54 3.62 19.62 -12.92
N LYS A 55 3.21 20.66 -12.20
CA LYS A 55 1.79 21.06 -12.08
C LYS A 55 1.17 21.35 -13.45
N ARG A 56 1.88 22.00 -14.33
CA ARG A 56 1.43 22.30 -15.69
C ARG A 56 1.35 21.06 -16.59
N ALA A 57 2.26 20.09 -16.41
CA ALA A 57 2.23 18.80 -17.13
C ALA A 57 1.03 17.95 -16.68
N ILE A 58 0.77 17.88 -15.36
CA ILE A 58 -0.40 17.19 -14.80
C ILE A 58 -1.71 17.83 -15.28
N ALA A 59 -1.81 19.16 -15.28
CA ALA A 59 -2.99 19.88 -15.76
C ALA A 59 -3.25 19.73 -17.28
N ARG A 60 -2.25 19.29 -18.04
CA ARG A 60 -2.37 19.04 -19.49
C ARG A 60 -2.74 17.60 -19.82
N ILE A 61 -2.75 16.70 -18.84
CA ILE A 61 -3.22 15.32 -19.06
C ILE A 61 -4.75 15.42 -19.20
N PRO A 62 -5.30 15.22 -20.42
CA PRO A 62 -6.74 15.20 -20.56
C PRO A 62 -7.31 14.08 -19.68
N PRO A 63 -8.49 14.26 -19.07
CA PRO A 63 -9.16 13.17 -18.38
C PRO A 63 -9.32 12.02 -19.37
N ARG A 64 -8.56 10.94 -19.14
CA ARG A 64 -8.72 9.74 -19.94
C ARG A 64 -10.06 9.13 -19.60
N PRO A 65 -10.88 8.74 -20.60
CA PRO A 65 -11.98 7.85 -20.33
C PRO A 65 -11.46 6.65 -19.58
N ILE A 66 -12.26 6.14 -18.64
CA ILE A 66 -11.99 4.90 -17.92
C ILE A 66 -11.58 3.87 -18.99
N GLU A 67 -10.31 3.46 -18.97
CA GLU A 67 -9.88 2.38 -19.85
C GLU A 67 -10.64 1.14 -19.38
N ILE A 68 -11.76 0.84 -20.05
CA ILE A 68 -12.37 -0.47 -19.99
C ILE A 68 -11.23 -1.43 -20.33
N ARG A 69 -11.04 -2.50 -19.55
CA ARG A 69 -10.10 -3.57 -19.92
C ARG A 69 -10.24 -3.81 -21.41
N SER A 70 -9.15 -3.70 -22.14
CA SER A 70 -9.15 -4.01 -23.56
C SER A 70 -9.79 -5.38 -23.75
N ASP A 71 -10.52 -5.61 -24.84
CA ASP A 71 -11.07 -6.93 -25.21
C ASP A 71 -9.96 -7.97 -25.44
N GLU A 72 -8.75 -7.66 -25.02
CA GLU A 72 -7.55 -8.47 -25.11
C GLU A 72 -7.61 -9.65 -24.14
N ILE A 73 -7.39 -10.85 -24.66
CA ILE A 73 -7.26 -12.06 -23.86
C ILE A 73 -5.96 -11.97 -23.07
N VAL A 74 -6.09 -11.82 -21.75
CA VAL A 74 -4.92 -11.77 -20.85
C VAL A 74 -4.31 -13.16 -20.63
N ASN A 75 -2.99 -13.21 -20.48
CA ASN A 75 -2.25 -14.45 -20.33
C ASN A 75 -2.32 -14.94 -18.87
N GLY A 76 -3.18 -15.91 -18.62
CA GLY A 76 -3.33 -16.58 -17.32
C GLY A 76 -3.81 -15.67 -16.19
N VAL A 77 -3.81 -16.20 -14.97
CA VAL A 77 -4.28 -15.49 -13.75
C VAL A 77 -3.42 -14.27 -13.41
N ILE A 78 -2.13 -14.30 -13.76
CA ILE A 78 -1.20 -13.20 -13.51
C ILE A 78 -1.60 -11.94 -14.28
N GLY A 79 -2.04 -12.08 -15.52
CA GLY A 79 -2.52 -10.96 -16.34
C GLY A 79 -3.80 -10.30 -15.83
N LEU A 80 -4.50 -10.94 -14.89
CA LEU A 80 -5.66 -10.34 -14.23
C LEU A 80 -5.30 -9.44 -13.04
N ILE A 81 -4.05 -9.48 -12.56
CA ILE A 81 -3.61 -8.69 -11.40
C ILE A 81 -3.27 -7.28 -11.84
N GLY A 82 -3.86 -6.29 -11.21
CA GLY A 82 -3.73 -4.90 -11.57
C GLY A 82 -4.80 -4.40 -12.54
N ASN A 83 -4.72 -3.13 -12.90
CA ASN A 83 -5.70 -2.43 -13.74
C ASN A 83 -7.16 -2.70 -13.33
N THR A 84 -7.43 -2.64 -12.03
CA THR A 84 -8.74 -2.92 -11.44
C THR A 84 -9.66 -1.72 -11.59
N PRO A 85 -10.91 -1.92 -12.05
CA PRO A 85 -11.83 -0.81 -12.22
C PRO A 85 -12.17 -0.17 -10.87
N LEU A 86 -12.28 1.14 -10.89
CA LEU A 86 -12.85 1.88 -9.79
C LEU A 86 -14.40 1.86 -9.94
N ILE A 87 -15.18 1.48 -8.90
CA ILE A 87 -16.65 1.51 -8.89
C ILE A 87 -17.16 2.59 -7.93
N ARG A 88 -18.21 3.27 -8.23
CA ARG A 88 -18.87 4.22 -7.34
C ARG A 88 -19.81 3.50 -6.38
N ILE A 89 -19.68 3.73 -5.08
CA ILE A 89 -20.65 3.23 -4.09
C ILE A 89 -21.79 4.23 -4.02
N ASN A 90 -22.92 3.88 -4.66
CA ASN A 90 -23.99 4.85 -4.91
C ASN A 90 -24.64 5.33 -3.62
N SER A 91 -24.99 4.45 -2.69
CA SER A 91 -25.67 4.82 -1.45
C SER A 91 -24.87 5.83 -0.63
N LEU A 92 -23.60 5.57 -0.43
CA LEU A 92 -22.71 6.48 0.31
C LEU A 92 -22.39 7.75 -0.50
N SER A 93 -22.19 7.60 -1.80
CA SER A 93 -21.87 8.72 -2.68
C SER A 93 -23.04 9.71 -2.81
N ASP A 94 -24.26 9.21 -2.92
CA ASP A 94 -25.45 10.04 -3.02
C ASP A 94 -25.75 10.75 -1.68
N ALA A 95 -25.54 10.04 -0.56
CA ALA A 95 -25.73 10.63 0.76
C ALA A 95 -24.67 11.70 1.09
N LEU A 96 -23.43 11.52 0.63
CA LEU A 96 -22.27 12.34 1.02
C LEU A 96 -21.65 13.14 -0.12
N GLY A 97 -21.95 12.77 -1.38
CA GLY A 97 -21.35 13.36 -2.58
C GLY A 97 -19.92 12.90 -2.85
N VAL A 98 -19.59 11.60 -2.61
CA VAL A 98 -18.25 11.02 -2.67
C VAL A 98 -18.18 9.81 -3.61
N GLU A 99 -17.03 9.54 -4.26
CA GLU A 99 -16.80 8.38 -5.12
C GLU A 99 -15.81 7.37 -4.48
N ILE A 100 -16.14 6.06 -4.43
CA ILE A 100 -15.35 5.01 -3.77
C ILE A 100 -15.33 3.69 -4.56
N LEU A 101 -14.17 2.94 -4.60
CA LEU A 101 -13.95 1.87 -5.61
C LEU A 101 -12.87 0.83 -5.33
N TYR A 102 -13.03 -0.48 -5.84
CA TYR A 102 -11.95 -1.44 -6.16
C TYR A 102 -12.32 -2.94 -6.33
N LEU A 103 -11.53 -3.82 -7.08
CA LEU A 103 -11.57 -5.30 -7.15
C LEU A 103 -10.26 -5.97 -7.62
N ASN A 104 -9.97 -7.28 -7.25
CA ASN A 104 -8.82 -8.09 -7.68
C ASN A 104 -9.17 -9.57 -7.96
N PRO A 105 -8.43 -10.31 -8.84
CA PRO A 105 -8.77 -11.66 -9.30
C PRO A 105 -8.68 -12.77 -8.25
N GLY A 106 -7.69 -12.76 -7.35
CA GLY A 106 -7.61 -13.68 -6.21
C GLY A 106 -8.54 -13.26 -5.07
N GLY A 107 -9.30 -12.19 -5.29
CA GLY A 107 -10.28 -11.66 -4.37
C GLY A 107 -9.67 -10.83 -3.24
N SER A 108 -8.41 -10.36 -3.39
CA SER A 108 -7.83 -9.40 -2.44
C SER A 108 -6.69 -8.58 -3.03
N VAL A 109 -6.43 -7.43 -2.40
CA VAL A 109 -5.30 -6.54 -2.72
C VAL A 109 -3.94 -7.24 -2.57
N LYS A 110 -3.87 -8.36 -1.86
CA LYS A 110 -2.66 -9.13 -1.64
C LYS A 110 -2.16 -9.89 -2.88
N ASP A 111 -2.96 -10.00 -3.93
CA ASP A 111 -2.52 -10.55 -5.21
C ASP A 111 -1.37 -9.74 -5.80
N ARG A 112 -1.45 -8.42 -5.70
CA ARG A 112 -0.40 -7.49 -6.13
C ARG A 112 0.88 -7.66 -5.31
N VAL A 113 0.72 -7.86 -4.02
CA VAL A 113 1.83 -8.07 -3.08
C VAL A 113 2.53 -9.39 -3.37
N ALA A 114 1.78 -10.48 -3.51
CA ALA A 114 2.31 -11.80 -3.82
C ALA A 114 3.06 -11.81 -5.15
N LEU A 115 2.47 -11.22 -6.19
CA LEU A 115 3.11 -11.11 -7.50
C LEU A 115 4.45 -10.35 -7.41
N LYS A 116 4.44 -9.18 -6.77
CA LYS A 116 5.64 -8.34 -6.67
C LYS A 116 6.75 -9.01 -5.85
N ILE A 117 6.41 -9.66 -4.73
CA ILE A 117 7.40 -10.40 -3.91
C ILE A 117 8.06 -11.51 -4.73
N ILE A 118 7.28 -12.29 -5.49
CA ILE A 118 7.81 -13.37 -6.30
C ILE A 118 8.67 -12.83 -7.45
N GLU A 119 8.20 -11.80 -8.17
CA GLU A 119 8.96 -11.19 -9.27
C GLU A 119 10.28 -10.58 -8.81
N ASP A 120 10.30 -9.91 -7.66
CA ASP A 120 11.52 -9.34 -7.12
C ASP A 120 12.50 -10.46 -6.68
N ALA A 121 12.01 -11.56 -6.11
CA ALA A 121 12.82 -12.71 -5.76
C ALA A 121 13.39 -13.42 -7.00
N GLU A 122 12.60 -13.54 -8.07
CA GLU A 122 13.06 -14.05 -9.37
C GLU A 122 14.12 -13.14 -9.99
N ALA A 123 13.90 -11.82 -9.97
CA ALA A 123 14.85 -10.84 -10.51
C ALA A 123 16.19 -10.85 -9.74
N GLN A 124 16.17 -11.20 -8.44
CA GLN A 124 17.37 -11.33 -7.61
C GLN A 124 18.03 -12.73 -7.73
N GLY A 125 17.44 -13.65 -8.48
CA GLY A 125 17.93 -15.02 -8.61
C GLY A 125 17.71 -15.89 -7.37
N LEU A 126 16.81 -15.49 -6.48
CA LEU A 126 16.48 -16.23 -5.25
C LEU A 126 15.41 -17.29 -5.50
N LEU A 127 14.59 -17.08 -6.51
CA LEU A 127 13.57 -18.02 -6.98
C LEU A 127 13.72 -18.26 -8.47
N HIS A 128 13.49 -19.52 -8.88
CA HIS A 128 13.42 -19.92 -10.27
C HIS A 128 12.16 -20.80 -10.48
N PRO A 129 11.30 -20.49 -11.46
CA PRO A 129 10.08 -21.26 -11.71
C PRO A 129 10.35 -22.72 -12.00
N ASN A 130 9.43 -23.60 -11.59
CA ASN A 130 9.46 -25.06 -11.86
C ASN A 130 10.69 -25.80 -11.33
N THR A 131 11.32 -25.31 -10.24
CA THR A 131 12.45 -25.98 -9.58
C THR A 131 12.05 -26.79 -8.36
N GLY A 132 10.75 -26.88 -8.02
CA GLY A 132 10.27 -27.45 -6.77
C GLY A 132 10.51 -26.55 -5.55
N SER A 133 10.77 -25.26 -5.79
CA SER A 133 10.94 -24.28 -4.70
C SER A 133 9.62 -23.97 -4.01
N VAL A 134 9.67 -23.74 -2.69
CA VAL A 134 8.51 -23.54 -1.82
C VAL A 134 8.50 -22.14 -1.22
N LEU A 135 7.35 -21.46 -1.35
CA LEU A 135 7.09 -20.16 -0.72
C LEU A 135 6.53 -20.37 0.68
N PHE A 136 7.17 -19.77 1.67
CA PHE A 136 6.74 -19.82 3.07
C PHE A 136 6.23 -18.46 3.54
N GLU A 137 5.09 -18.44 4.25
CA GLU A 137 4.54 -17.22 4.83
C GLU A 137 3.72 -17.50 6.08
N GLY A 138 3.84 -16.60 7.08
CA GLY A 138 3.00 -16.55 8.27
C GLY A 138 1.85 -15.54 8.09
N THR A 139 0.59 -16.00 7.95
CA THR A 139 -0.50 -15.09 7.62
C THR A 139 -1.85 -15.51 8.23
N VAL A 140 -2.78 -14.56 8.32
CA VAL A 140 -4.18 -14.82 8.69
C VAL A 140 -5.09 -15.10 7.47
N GLY A 141 -4.53 -15.31 6.28
CA GLY A 141 -5.26 -15.85 5.13
C GLY A 141 -5.03 -15.16 3.79
N SER A 142 -5.39 -13.89 3.61
CA SER A 142 -5.43 -13.27 2.28
C SER A 142 -4.08 -13.28 1.56
N THR A 143 -2.96 -13.04 2.25
CA THR A 143 -1.62 -13.12 1.63
C THR A 143 -1.28 -14.57 1.27
N GLY A 144 -1.62 -15.54 2.14
CA GLY A 144 -1.42 -16.95 1.85
C GLY A 144 -2.17 -17.40 0.61
N ILE A 145 -3.45 -17.03 0.48
CA ILE A 145 -4.27 -17.34 -0.70
C ILE A 145 -3.65 -16.71 -1.95
N SER A 146 -3.19 -15.47 -1.88
CA SER A 146 -2.55 -14.79 -3.00
C SER A 146 -1.23 -15.43 -3.40
N LEU A 147 -0.38 -15.81 -2.41
CA LEU A 147 0.87 -16.54 -2.66
C LEU A 147 0.60 -17.92 -3.27
N ALA A 148 -0.40 -18.64 -2.78
CA ALA A 148 -0.78 -19.93 -3.34
C ALA A 148 -1.29 -19.80 -4.79
N THR A 149 -2.11 -18.78 -5.07
CA THR A 149 -2.65 -18.52 -6.41
C THR A 149 -1.54 -18.14 -7.40
N VAL A 150 -0.75 -17.12 -7.07
CA VAL A 150 0.31 -16.61 -7.95
C VAL A 150 1.49 -17.58 -8.02
N GLY A 151 1.88 -18.16 -6.89
CA GLY A 151 2.95 -19.15 -6.81
C GLY A 151 2.65 -20.36 -7.69
N ARG A 152 1.42 -20.90 -7.60
CA ARG A 152 1.01 -22.02 -8.47
C ARG A 152 1.08 -21.66 -9.94
N ALA A 153 0.62 -20.47 -10.31
CA ALA A 153 0.67 -19.99 -11.70
C ALA A 153 2.10 -19.78 -12.21
N LYS A 154 3.06 -19.56 -11.33
CA LYS A 154 4.49 -19.40 -11.65
C LYS A 154 5.34 -20.66 -11.41
N GLY A 155 4.72 -21.80 -11.03
CA GLY A 155 5.40 -23.07 -10.84
C GLY A 155 6.10 -23.23 -9.48
N TYR A 156 5.58 -22.58 -8.44
CA TYR A 156 6.04 -22.73 -7.05
C TYR A 156 5.01 -23.46 -6.19
N GLU A 157 5.49 -24.14 -5.17
CA GLU A 157 4.68 -24.66 -4.08
C GLU A 157 4.57 -23.63 -2.95
N CYS A 158 3.56 -23.78 -2.08
CA CYS A 158 3.36 -22.88 -0.95
C CYS A 158 3.14 -23.66 0.35
N CYS A 159 3.78 -23.21 1.43
CA CYS A 159 3.54 -23.64 2.80
C CYS A 159 3.15 -22.42 3.65
N ILE A 160 1.91 -22.42 4.12
CA ILE A 160 1.30 -21.30 4.83
C ILE A 160 1.12 -21.64 6.30
N ILE A 161 1.71 -20.82 7.17
CA ILE A 161 1.60 -20.97 8.62
C ILE A 161 0.59 -19.96 9.13
N MET A 162 -0.48 -20.45 9.77
CA MET A 162 -1.58 -19.62 10.20
C MET A 162 -2.10 -19.97 11.58
N PRO A 163 -2.69 -19.01 12.31
CA PRO A 163 -3.30 -19.28 13.60
C PRO A 163 -4.48 -20.26 13.47
N ASP A 164 -4.72 -21.04 14.52
CA ASP A 164 -5.83 -22.03 14.53
C ASP A 164 -7.21 -21.38 14.78
N ASP A 165 -7.25 -20.10 15.17
CA ASP A 165 -8.48 -19.32 15.34
C ASP A 165 -8.92 -18.54 14.07
N VAL A 166 -8.23 -18.71 12.94
CA VAL A 166 -8.62 -18.09 11.66
C VAL A 166 -9.88 -18.74 11.08
N ALA A 167 -10.67 -17.95 10.37
CA ALA A 167 -11.88 -18.41 9.67
C ALA A 167 -11.58 -19.63 8.78
N ILE A 168 -12.36 -20.70 8.97
CA ILE A 168 -12.10 -22.02 8.37
C ILE A 168 -12.14 -21.99 6.83
N GLU A 169 -12.94 -21.14 6.24
CA GLU A 169 -13.05 -20.98 4.80
C GLU A 169 -11.74 -20.55 4.14
N LYS A 170 -10.88 -19.81 4.85
CA LYS A 170 -9.54 -19.44 4.36
C LYS A 170 -8.61 -20.64 4.29
N VAL A 171 -8.68 -21.53 5.27
CA VAL A 171 -7.92 -22.79 5.29
C VAL A 171 -8.36 -23.67 4.12
N GLN A 172 -9.66 -23.85 3.94
CA GLN A 172 -10.21 -24.66 2.87
C GLN A 172 -9.82 -24.16 1.47
N VAL A 173 -9.78 -22.85 1.27
CA VAL A 173 -9.34 -22.26 0.00
C VAL A 173 -7.86 -22.55 -0.25
N LEU A 174 -7.01 -22.42 0.77
CA LEU A 174 -5.58 -22.72 0.66
C LEU A 174 -5.32 -24.17 0.30
N GLU A 175 -6.00 -25.11 0.96
CA GLU A 175 -5.88 -26.53 0.68
C GLU A 175 -6.34 -26.88 -0.74
N LYS A 176 -7.45 -26.28 -1.22
CA LYS A 176 -7.91 -26.44 -2.61
C LYS A 176 -6.96 -25.85 -3.64
N LEU A 177 -6.19 -24.81 -3.29
CA LEU A 177 -5.12 -24.27 -4.13
C LEU A 177 -3.84 -25.13 -4.08
N GLY A 178 -3.84 -26.20 -3.30
CA GLY A 178 -2.72 -27.14 -3.14
C GLY A 178 -1.59 -26.58 -2.27
N ALA A 179 -1.87 -25.60 -1.43
CA ALA A 179 -0.92 -25.14 -0.42
C ALA A 179 -0.90 -26.09 0.78
N GLN A 180 0.28 -26.27 1.36
CA GLN A 180 0.42 -26.92 2.68
C GLN A 180 0.04 -25.89 3.74
N VAL A 181 -0.79 -26.28 4.71
CA VAL A 181 -1.23 -25.40 5.80
C VAL A 181 -0.76 -25.98 7.12
N GLU A 182 0.10 -25.24 7.83
CA GLU A 182 0.52 -25.56 9.19
C GLU A 182 -0.23 -24.61 10.16
N ARG A 183 -1.00 -25.18 11.09
CA ARG A 183 -1.76 -24.40 12.07
C ARG A 183 -0.98 -24.28 13.36
N VAL A 184 -0.90 -23.08 13.91
CA VAL A 184 -0.23 -22.78 15.17
C VAL A 184 -1.20 -22.12 16.14
N ARG A 185 -0.99 -22.36 17.45
CA ARG A 185 -1.80 -21.67 18.46
C ARG A 185 -1.60 -20.17 18.35
N PRO A 186 -2.67 -19.38 18.58
CA PRO A 186 -2.58 -17.92 18.59
C PRO A 186 -1.80 -17.47 19.84
N ALA A 187 -0.50 -17.59 19.80
CA ALA A 187 0.36 -17.15 20.88
C ALA A 187 1.25 -16.05 20.36
N SER A 188 1.26 -14.86 20.94
CA SER A 188 2.12 -13.71 20.59
C SER A 188 2.58 -13.64 19.10
N ILE A 189 1.82 -13.65 18.38
CA ILE A 189 1.12 -14.18 17.22
C ILE A 189 1.80 -13.82 15.92
N VAL A 190 2.19 -12.58 15.71
CA VAL A 190 2.85 -12.19 14.45
C VAL A 190 4.24 -12.81 14.42
N ASP A 191 4.92 -12.82 15.56
CA ASP A 191 6.31 -13.23 15.60
C ASP A 191 6.47 -14.75 15.54
N GLU A 192 5.57 -15.53 16.17
CA GLU A 192 5.74 -17.00 16.19
C GLU A 192 5.48 -17.62 14.82
N LYS A 193 4.38 -17.25 14.15
CA LYS A 193 4.10 -17.76 12.79
C LYS A 193 5.11 -17.27 11.76
N GLN A 194 5.57 -16.01 11.87
CA GLN A 194 6.61 -15.47 10.99
C GLN A 194 7.96 -16.14 11.26
N ASN A 195 8.33 -16.32 12.53
CA ASN A 195 9.55 -17.00 12.91
C ASN A 195 9.54 -18.46 12.46
N LEU A 196 8.39 -19.13 12.57
CA LEU A 196 8.27 -20.50 12.12
C LEU A 196 8.32 -20.59 10.59
N ALA A 197 7.66 -19.70 9.86
CA ALA A 197 7.74 -19.65 8.41
C ALA A 197 9.17 -19.41 7.91
N ARG A 198 9.85 -18.45 8.54
CA ARG A 198 11.28 -18.18 8.28
C ARG A 198 12.15 -19.40 8.55
N LYS A 199 11.94 -20.07 9.69
CA LYS A 199 12.67 -21.28 10.05
C LYS A 199 12.45 -22.40 9.04
N ARG A 200 11.21 -22.67 8.64
CA ARG A 200 10.86 -23.67 7.62
C ARG A 200 11.52 -23.36 6.27
N ALA A 201 11.53 -22.10 5.86
CA ALA A 201 12.18 -21.67 4.63
C ALA A 201 13.71 -21.93 4.67
N LEU A 202 14.35 -21.63 5.79
CA LEU A 202 15.79 -21.90 5.98
C LEU A 202 16.11 -23.40 6.04
N GLU A 203 15.29 -24.20 6.71
CA GLU A 203 15.44 -25.65 6.79
C GLU A 203 15.28 -26.32 5.43
N PHE A 204 14.38 -25.79 4.57
CA PHE A 204 14.10 -26.36 3.26
C PHE A 204 15.24 -26.20 2.26
N GLY A 205 16.10 -25.18 2.34
CA GLY A 205 17.16 -25.04 1.35
C GLY A 205 18.03 -23.79 1.44
N ASN A 206 18.66 -23.49 2.56
CA ASN A 206 19.73 -22.47 2.71
C ASN A 206 19.50 -21.16 1.89
N THR A 207 18.29 -20.68 1.83
CA THR A 207 17.98 -19.41 1.16
C THR A 207 18.38 -18.28 2.09
N PRO A 208 19.32 -17.40 1.72
CA PRO A 208 19.61 -16.23 2.53
C PRO A 208 18.35 -15.38 2.70
N LEU A 209 18.16 -14.83 3.89
CA LEU A 209 17.14 -13.79 4.09
C LEU A 209 17.51 -12.61 3.21
N ILE A 210 16.55 -12.13 2.44
CA ILE A 210 16.75 -10.98 1.58
C ILE A 210 16.76 -9.74 2.49
N ASP A 211 17.86 -9.01 2.50
CA ASP A 211 17.76 -7.59 2.78
C ASP A 211 16.94 -6.97 1.64
N PRO A 212 15.90 -6.19 1.94
CA PRO A 212 15.09 -5.59 0.90
C PRO A 212 15.98 -4.81 -0.06
N PRO A 213 15.72 -4.86 -1.37
CA PRO A 213 16.53 -4.12 -2.33
C PRO A 213 16.49 -2.64 -1.96
N LYS A 214 17.63 -2.05 -1.68
CA LYS A 214 17.79 -0.60 -1.57
C LYS A 214 17.56 -0.03 -2.97
N SER A 215 16.29 0.15 -3.33
CA SER A 215 15.97 0.75 -4.61
C SER A 215 15.94 2.26 -4.44
N ASP A 216 16.86 2.93 -5.12
CA ASP A 216 16.75 4.37 -5.35
C ASP A 216 15.38 4.72 -5.91
N PRO A 217 14.71 5.76 -5.40
CA PRO A 217 13.35 6.13 -5.82
C PRO A 217 13.35 6.92 -7.14
N GLU A 218 14.16 6.55 -8.11
CA GLU A 218 14.00 7.12 -9.44
C GLU A 218 12.82 6.50 -10.17
N VAL A 219 11.71 7.21 -10.13
CA VAL A 219 10.52 6.93 -10.92
C VAL A 219 10.81 7.27 -12.36
N VAL A 220 11.26 6.30 -13.13
CA VAL A 220 11.18 6.38 -14.59
C VAL A 220 9.73 6.12 -14.98
N VAL A 221 8.99 7.19 -15.22
CA VAL A 221 7.67 7.11 -15.84
C VAL A 221 7.89 6.72 -17.30
N SER A 222 7.88 5.41 -17.57
CA SER A 222 7.88 4.91 -18.95
C SER A 222 6.48 5.15 -19.54
N THR A 223 6.31 6.28 -20.20
CA THR A 223 5.18 6.52 -21.09
C THR A 223 5.45 5.83 -22.42
N LYS A 224 5.20 4.53 -22.51
CA LYS A 224 4.98 3.91 -23.82
C LYS A 224 3.54 4.16 -24.21
N ALA A 225 3.32 5.26 -24.91
CA ALA A 225 2.12 5.46 -25.70
C ALA A 225 2.24 4.53 -26.93
N ASN A 226 1.35 3.54 -27.02
CA ASN A 226 1.11 2.86 -28.30
C ASN A 226 0.27 3.82 -29.16
N SER A 227 0.93 4.55 -30.03
CA SER A 227 0.29 5.18 -31.16
C SER A 227 0.36 4.23 -32.36
N SER A 228 -0.80 3.73 -32.76
CA SER A 228 -0.98 3.16 -34.10
C SER A 228 -0.84 4.27 -35.09
N GLU A 229 0.27 4.29 -35.85
CA GLU A 229 0.43 5.18 -36.97
C GLU A 229 0.61 4.41 -38.27
N VAL A 230 -0.19 4.86 -39.18
CA VAL A 230 -0.17 4.59 -40.63
C VAL A 230 1.15 5.09 -41.21
N GLY A 231 1.70 4.28 -42.14
CA GLY A 231 3.03 4.40 -42.68
C GLY A 231 3.41 5.74 -43.32
N HIS A 232 4.67 6.06 -43.12
CA HIS A 232 5.50 6.77 -44.07
C HIS A 232 6.93 6.21 -43.99
N GLU A 233 7.44 5.77 -45.14
CA GLU A 233 8.83 5.36 -45.35
C GLU A 233 9.77 6.53 -45.05
N VAL A 234 10.75 6.30 -44.15
CA VAL A 234 11.93 7.15 -44.04
C VAL A 234 13.17 6.24 -44.07
N ASN A 235 14.07 6.54 -44.99
CA ASN A 235 15.35 5.86 -45.26
C ASN A 235 16.25 5.74 -44.00
N PRO A 236 16.98 4.62 -43.87
CA PRO A 236 17.92 4.43 -42.79
C PRO A 236 19.32 4.92 -43.18
N SER A 237 19.74 6.04 -42.69
CA SER A 237 21.16 6.33 -42.55
C SER A 237 21.40 7.19 -41.31
N ASP A 238 22.33 6.70 -40.45
CA ASP A 238 22.98 7.35 -39.32
C ASP A 238 22.28 7.33 -37.94
N SER A 239 22.56 6.23 -37.25
CA SER A 239 23.24 6.31 -35.92
C SER A 239 23.53 4.89 -35.40
N LEU A 240 24.73 4.42 -35.69
CA LEU A 240 25.34 3.25 -35.06
C LEU A 240 25.69 3.56 -33.62
N VAL A 241 24.78 3.28 -32.67
CA VAL A 241 25.13 2.97 -31.29
C VAL A 241 25.04 1.46 -31.18
N PRO A 242 26.17 0.74 -31.03
CA PRO A 242 26.11 -0.70 -30.85
C PRO A 242 25.41 -0.98 -29.48
N SER A 243 24.23 -1.57 -29.55
CA SER A 243 23.66 -2.26 -28.38
C SER A 243 24.64 -3.38 -28.05
N ILE A 244 25.48 -3.18 -27.04
CA ILE A 244 26.33 -4.24 -26.50
C ILE A 244 25.36 -5.25 -25.89
N LYS A 245 24.97 -6.26 -26.66
CA LYS A 245 24.41 -7.49 -26.12
C LYS A 245 25.53 -8.10 -25.28
N LEU A 246 25.42 -8.02 -23.94
CA LEU A 246 26.26 -8.82 -23.06
C LEU A 246 26.21 -10.27 -23.58
N PRO A 247 27.36 -10.93 -23.72
CA PRO A 247 27.39 -12.28 -24.25
C PRO A 247 26.50 -13.16 -23.34
N GLU A 248 25.66 -13.96 -23.97
CA GLU A 248 24.77 -14.94 -23.33
C GLU A 248 25.53 -15.94 -22.43
N LEU A 249 26.84 -16.04 -22.63
CA LEU A 249 27.79 -16.86 -21.86
C LEU A 249 28.07 -16.40 -20.42
N LEU A 250 27.59 -15.22 -20.00
CA LEU A 250 27.81 -14.71 -18.64
C LEU A 250 26.55 -14.77 -17.78
N ARG A 251 25.45 -15.34 -18.24
CA ARG A 251 24.33 -15.66 -17.36
C ARG A 251 24.72 -16.89 -16.56
N PRO A 252 24.80 -16.82 -15.22
CA PRO A 252 24.97 -18.03 -14.42
C PRO A 252 23.89 -19.03 -14.82
N ALA A 253 24.26 -20.31 -14.95
CA ALA A 253 23.31 -21.37 -15.25
C ALA A 253 22.12 -21.25 -14.26
N PRO A 254 20.86 -21.38 -14.73
CA PRO A 254 19.71 -21.23 -13.87
C PRO A 254 19.85 -22.22 -12.71
N GLU A 255 19.72 -21.74 -11.49
CA GLU A 255 19.72 -22.57 -10.29
C GLU A 255 18.57 -23.58 -10.39
N THR A 256 18.89 -24.86 -10.41
CA THR A 256 17.91 -25.95 -10.55
C THR A 256 17.52 -26.58 -9.22
N LYS A 257 18.19 -26.19 -8.13
CA LYS A 257 17.91 -26.76 -6.80
C LYS A 257 16.66 -26.15 -6.19
N PRO A 258 15.78 -26.98 -5.62
CA PRO A 258 14.66 -26.47 -4.84
C PRO A 258 15.12 -25.56 -3.69
N ARG A 259 14.44 -24.45 -3.48
CA ARG A 259 14.73 -23.52 -2.38
C ARG A 259 13.49 -23.22 -1.58
N GLY A 260 13.65 -23.03 -0.26
CA GLY A 260 12.64 -22.39 0.57
C GLY A 260 12.80 -20.89 0.51
N PHE A 261 11.71 -20.17 0.27
CA PHE A 261 11.71 -18.72 0.23
C PHE A 261 10.67 -18.17 1.23
N PHE A 262 11.13 -17.36 2.18
CA PHE A 262 10.26 -16.67 3.12
C PHE A 262 9.82 -15.32 2.54
N ALA A 263 8.52 -15.18 2.27
CA ALA A 263 7.98 -13.99 1.60
C ALA A 263 8.02 -12.72 2.46
N ASP A 264 7.88 -12.88 3.79
CA ASP A 264 7.99 -11.81 4.81
C ASP A 264 7.14 -10.56 4.49
N GLN A 265 5.84 -10.75 4.37
CA GLN A 265 4.92 -9.67 3.98
C GLN A 265 5.01 -8.40 4.84
N PHE A 266 5.51 -8.49 6.07
CA PHE A 266 5.57 -7.36 6.99
C PHE A 266 6.83 -6.50 6.79
N GLU A 267 7.96 -7.13 6.52
CA GLU A 267 9.25 -6.46 6.45
C GLU A 267 9.79 -6.34 5.02
N ASN A 268 9.34 -7.20 4.09
CA ASN A 268 9.74 -7.15 2.69
C ASN A 268 9.12 -5.92 1.99
N GLU A 269 9.96 -4.99 1.57
CA GLU A 269 9.57 -3.74 0.91
C GLU A 269 8.88 -3.94 -0.45
N SER A 270 8.98 -5.13 -1.06
CA SER A 270 8.21 -5.47 -2.26
C SER A 270 6.70 -5.26 -2.05
N ASN A 271 6.21 -5.42 -0.81
CA ASN A 271 4.83 -5.10 -0.46
C ASN A 271 4.54 -3.59 -0.61
N PHE A 272 5.39 -2.72 -0.09
CA PHE A 272 5.28 -1.27 -0.29
C PHE A 272 5.35 -0.91 -1.78
N TYR A 273 6.33 -1.45 -2.51
CA TYR A 273 6.53 -1.13 -3.92
C TYR A 273 5.44 -1.68 -4.83
N ALA A 274 4.76 -2.76 -4.49
CA ALA A 274 3.57 -3.24 -5.21
C ALA A 274 2.50 -2.15 -5.29
N HIS A 275 2.35 -1.37 -4.23
CA HIS A 275 1.37 -0.29 -4.14
C HIS A 275 1.91 1.05 -4.66
N TYR A 276 3.18 1.36 -4.38
CA TYR A 276 3.82 2.57 -4.86
C TYR A 276 3.94 2.61 -6.39
N LYS A 277 4.29 1.46 -7.02
CA LYS A 277 4.47 1.36 -8.49
C LYS A 277 3.21 0.90 -9.23
N GLY A 278 2.23 0.31 -8.53
CA GLY A 278 1.00 -0.24 -9.10
C GLY A 278 -0.24 0.52 -8.68
N THR A 279 -0.71 0.31 -7.45
CA THR A 279 -2.00 0.83 -6.96
C THR A 279 -2.09 2.36 -6.99
N GLY A 280 -1.05 3.06 -6.54
CA GLY A 280 -1.02 4.52 -6.54
C GLY A 280 -1.12 5.13 -7.94
N PRO A 281 -0.31 4.73 -8.91
CA PRO A 281 -0.43 5.15 -10.31
C PRO A 281 -1.78 4.85 -10.94
N GLU A 282 -2.38 3.69 -10.66
CA GLU A 282 -3.69 3.32 -11.17
C GLU A 282 -4.79 4.25 -10.64
N ILE A 283 -4.82 4.52 -9.33
CA ILE A 283 -5.78 5.46 -8.73
C ILE A 283 -5.60 6.85 -9.32
N LEU A 284 -4.37 7.37 -9.41
CA LEU A 284 -4.10 8.67 -10.00
C LEU A 284 -4.61 8.78 -11.43
N ARG A 285 -4.37 7.76 -12.25
CA ARG A 285 -4.80 7.70 -13.64
C ARG A 285 -6.33 7.66 -13.74
N GLN A 286 -6.98 6.77 -12.99
CA GLN A 286 -8.43 6.55 -13.06
C GLN A 286 -9.23 7.74 -12.53
N THR A 287 -8.71 8.46 -11.54
CA THR A 287 -9.30 9.71 -11.03
C THR A 287 -8.89 10.94 -11.84
N SER A 288 -8.03 10.78 -12.86
CA SER A 288 -7.44 11.90 -13.63
C SER A 288 -6.75 12.94 -12.71
N GLY A 289 -6.22 12.48 -11.57
CA GLY A 289 -5.61 13.34 -10.55
C GLY A 289 -6.60 14.20 -9.77
N ASN A 290 -7.90 14.02 -9.97
CA ASN A 290 -8.93 14.74 -9.23
C ASN A 290 -9.36 13.92 -8.01
N LEU A 291 -8.60 14.05 -6.94
CA LEU A 291 -8.74 13.29 -5.71
C LEU A 291 -8.36 14.17 -4.52
N ASP A 292 -9.20 14.20 -3.49
CA ASP A 292 -8.99 14.99 -2.27
C ASP A 292 -8.42 14.16 -1.12
N ALA A 293 -8.74 12.87 -1.06
CA ALA A 293 -8.23 11.99 -0.03
C ALA A 293 -8.11 10.52 -0.46
N PHE A 294 -7.21 9.81 0.22
CA PHE A 294 -7.08 8.36 0.15
C PHE A 294 -7.19 7.78 1.56
N VAL A 295 -8.08 6.80 1.73
CA VAL A 295 -8.32 6.10 3.00
C VAL A 295 -7.93 4.65 2.86
N SER A 296 -7.18 4.10 3.81
CA SER A 296 -6.89 2.66 3.86
C SER A 296 -6.52 2.21 5.26
N GLY A 297 -6.91 0.99 5.61
CA GLY A 297 -6.43 0.31 6.80
C GLY A 297 -5.00 -0.22 6.64
N ALA A 298 -4.39 -0.57 7.76
CA ALA A 298 -3.06 -1.14 7.82
C ALA A 298 -3.02 -2.42 8.65
N GLY A 299 -2.66 -3.53 8.00
CA GLY A 299 -2.14 -4.73 8.65
C GLY A 299 -0.62 -4.74 8.49
N THR A 300 -0.12 -5.05 7.29
CA THR A 300 1.31 -4.92 6.96
C THR A 300 1.73 -3.47 6.70
N GLY A 301 0.79 -2.58 6.42
CA GLY A 301 1.03 -1.18 6.13
C GLY A 301 1.38 -0.85 4.69
N GLY A 302 1.79 -1.83 3.88
CA GLY A 302 2.26 -1.57 2.50
C GLY A 302 1.25 -0.84 1.62
N THR A 303 -0.04 -1.13 1.76
CA THR A 303 -1.09 -0.49 0.96
C THR A 303 -1.21 1.00 1.24
N VAL A 304 -1.42 1.38 2.51
CA VAL A 304 -1.55 2.80 2.90
C VAL A 304 -0.26 3.57 2.65
N ALA A 305 0.88 2.97 2.99
CA ALA A 305 2.19 3.61 2.85
C ALA A 305 2.59 3.77 1.38
N GLY A 306 2.57 2.68 0.59
CA GLY A 306 2.99 2.73 -0.81
C GLY A 306 2.06 3.58 -1.68
N THR A 307 0.75 3.38 -1.58
CA THR A 307 -0.24 4.20 -2.30
C THR A 307 -0.18 5.66 -1.84
N GLY A 308 -0.19 5.88 -0.53
CA GLY A 308 -0.16 7.22 0.06
C GLY A 308 1.08 8.00 -0.33
N MET A 309 2.26 7.41 -0.25
CA MET A 309 3.53 8.04 -0.65
C MET A 309 3.51 8.43 -2.13
N PHE A 310 3.05 7.55 -3.01
CA PHE A 310 2.95 7.87 -4.43
C PHE A 310 1.96 9.01 -4.70
N LEU A 311 0.76 8.90 -4.14
CA LEU A 311 -0.30 9.90 -4.35
C LEU A 311 0.09 11.25 -3.74
N LYS A 312 0.66 11.29 -2.55
CA LYS A 312 1.13 12.53 -1.91
C LYS A 312 2.23 13.23 -2.72
N LYS A 313 3.12 12.45 -3.34
CA LYS A 313 4.13 12.98 -4.26
C LYS A 313 3.53 13.58 -5.53
N ALA A 314 2.44 12.99 -6.04
CA ALA A 314 1.73 13.47 -7.22
C ALA A 314 0.79 14.64 -6.91
N LEU A 315 0.10 14.58 -5.79
CA LEU A 315 -0.92 15.52 -5.30
C LEU A 315 -0.54 15.93 -3.87
N PRO A 316 0.30 16.96 -3.67
CA PRO A 316 0.81 17.33 -2.35
C PRO A 316 -0.26 17.70 -1.31
N ASP A 317 -1.39 18.21 -1.75
CA ASP A 317 -2.51 18.63 -0.89
C ASP A 317 -3.46 17.47 -0.54
N LEU A 318 -3.28 16.29 -1.16
CA LEU A 318 -4.09 15.11 -0.91
C LEU A 318 -3.97 14.67 0.56
N LYS A 319 -5.10 14.37 1.20
CA LYS A 319 -5.12 13.79 2.55
C LYS A 319 -4.99 12.27 2.51
N ILE A 320 -4.04 11.74 3.27
CA ILE A 320 -3.88 10.31 3.50
C ILE A 320 -4.37 9.98 4.90
N VAL A 321 -5.37 9.11 5.01
CA VAL A 321 -6.05 8.81 6.26
C VAL A 321 -6.02 7.32 6.55
N LEU A 322 -5.63 6.98 7.77
CA LEU A 322 -5.63 5.61 8.27
C LEU A 322 -7.00 5.23 8.83
N SER A 323 -7.53 4.10 8.40
CA SER A 323 -8.64 3.40 9.05
C SER A 323 -8.08 2.32 9.98
N ASP A 324 -8.40 2.36 11.26
CA ASP A 324 -7.82 1.46 12.24
C ASP A 324 -8.89 0.84 13.15
N PRO A 325 -8.96 -0.50 13.30
CA PRO A 325 -9.95 -1.12 14.17
C PRO A 325 -9.62 -0.90 15.63
N GLU A 326 -10.61 -1.03 16.51
CA GLU A 326 -10.40 -1.03 17.95
C GLU A 326 -9.40 -2.12 18.37
N GLY A 327 -8.60 -1.83 19.38
CA GLY A 327 -7.55 -2.71 19.88
C GLY A 327 -6.22 -2.60 19.13
N SER A 328 -6.19 -1.90 17.99
CA SER A 328 -4.95 -1.59 17.27
C SER A 328 -4.29 -0.32 17.80
N GLY A 329 -2.97 -0.32 17.89
CA GLY A 329 -2.19 0.84 18.34
C GLY A 329 -1.89 1.87 17.26
N LEU A 330 -2.19 1.60 15.99
CA LEU A 330 -1.79 2.49 14.89
C LEU A 330 -2.54 3.83 14.90
N TYR A 331 -3.82 3.84 15.27
CA TYR A 331 -4.57 5.09 15.46
C TYR A 331 -3.86 6.02 16.45
N ASN A 332 -3.50 5.51 17.63
CA ASN A 332 -2.78 6.30 18.62
C ASN A 332 -1.36 6.67 18.17
N LYS A 333 -0.72 5.83 17.37
CA LYS A 333 0.58 6.14 16.78
C LYS A 333 0.49 7.34 15.84
N VAL A 334 -0.50 7.38 14.97
CA VAL A 334 -0.69 8.50 14.02
C VAL A 334 -1.13 9.77 14.75
N LYS A 335 -2.10 9.68 15.66
CA LYS A 335 -2.67 10.86 16.34
C LYS A 335 -1.79 11.45 17.44
N PHE A 336 -1.11 10.60 18.20
CA PHE A 336 -0.42 10.99 19.45
C PHE A 336 1.03 10.52 19.51
N ASN A 337 1.53 9.87 18.45
CA ASN A 337 2.87 9.27 18.38
C ASN A 337 3.15 8.21 19.47
N VAL A 338 2.10 7.55 19.96
CA VAL A 338 2.19 6.50 21.00
C VAL A 338 1.61 5.19 20.46
N MET A 339 2.42 4.13 20.45
CA MET A 339 1.99 2.80 20.00
C MET A 339 1.36 2.03 21.14
N PHE A 340 0.10 2.34 21.45
CA PHE A 340 -0.67 1.74 22.54
C PHE A 340 -2.17 1.84 22.26
N ASP A 341 -2.95 0.82 22.68
CA ASP A 341 -4.42 0.89 22.74
C ASP A 341 -4.91 0.53 24.13
N THR A 342 -5.97 1.21 24.60
CA THR A 342 -6.56 1.01 25.96
C THR A 342 -7.21 -0.36 26.13
N LYS A 343 -7.58 -1.03 25.04
CA LYS A 343 -8.09 -2.41 25.03
C LYS A 343 -6.99 -3.47 25.13
N GLU A 344 -5.72 -3.08 25.02
CA GLU A 344 -4.56 -3.95 25.26
C GLU A 344 -4.43 -4.21 26.78
N ARG A 345 -5.21 -5.18 27.28
CA ARG A 345 -5.21 -5.53 28.71
C ARG A 345 -4.02 -6.44 29.02
N GLU A 346 -3.15 -5.98 29.91
CA GLU A 346 -2.19 -6.85 30.59
C GLU A 346 -2.95 -7.95 31.36
N GLY A 347 -2.67 -9.20 31.05
CA GLY A 347 -3.09 -10.37 31.82
C GLY A 347 -4.31 -11.15 31.32
N THR A 348 -5.14 -10.64 30.41
CA THR A 348 -6.33 -11.36 29.92
C THR A 348 -6.19 -11.85 28.46
N LYS A 349 -5.48 -11.12 27.64
CA LYS A 349 -5.06 -11.58 26.31
C LYS A 349 -3.60 -11.23 26.12
N ARG A 350 -2.92 -12.04 25.31
CA ARG A 350 -1.48 -11.94 25.12
C ARG A 350 -1.13 -10.62 24.45
N ARG A 351 -0.06 -9.97 24.89
CA ARG A 351 0.51 -8.77 24.28
C ARG A 351 0.51 -8.89 22.76
N HIS A 352 0.07 -7.83 22.06
CA HIS A 352 0.01 -7.70 20.60
C HIS A 352 -1.17 -8.39 19.91
N GLN A 353 -2.15 -8.92 20.59
CA GLN A 353 -3.41 -9.33 19.97
C GLN A 353 -4.36 -8.14 19.84
N VAL A 354 -4.80 -7.91 18.61
CA VAL A 354 -5.92 -7.00 18.33
C VAL A 354 -7.20 -7.80 18.57
N ASP A 355 -7.97 -7.39 19.57
CA ASP A 355 -9.23 -8.03 19.93
C ASP A 355 -10.39 -7.38 19.16
N THR A 356 -10.63 -7.86 17.95
CA THR A 356 -11.68 -7.36 17.06
C THR A 356 -12.16 -8.46 16.13
N VAL A 357 -13.42 -8.37 15.67
CA VAL A 357 -13.95 -9.22 14.59
C VAL A 357 -13.40 -8.83 13.21
N VAL A 358 -12.75 -7.67 13.13
CA VAL A 358 -12.11 -7.18 11.91
C VAL A 358 -10.81 -7.93 11.66
N GLU A 359 -10.71 -8.60 10.53
CA GLU A 359 -9.53 -9.35 10.15
C GLU A 359 -8.74 -8.64 9.02
N GLY A 360 -7.41 -8.79 9.06
CA GLY A 360 -6.51 -8.34 7.99
C GLY A 360 -5.94 -6.93 8.14
N ILE A 361 -6.50 -6.13 9.02
CA ILE A 361 -5.97 -4.83 9.43
C ILE A 361 -5.92 -4.72 10.97
N GLY A 362 -5.19 -3.75 11.47
CA GLY A 362 -4.93 -3.57 12.91
C GLY A 362 -3.70 -4.34 13.37
N ILE A 363 -2.78 -3.65 14.03
CA ILE A 363 -1.53 -4.23 14.53
C ILE A 363 -0.98 -3.38 15.68
N ASN A 364 -0.25 -4.04 16.61
CA ASN A 364 0.35 -3.37 17.77
C ASN A 364 1.88 -3.29 17.69
N ARG A 365 2.43 -3.22 16.48
CA ARG A 365 3.82 -2.92 16.19
C ARG A 365 3.97 -2.12 14.89
N ILE A 366 5.07 -1.42 14.74
CA ILE A 366 5.42 -0.77 13.48
C ILE A 366 6.15 -1.79 12.60
N THR A 367 5.61 -2.04 11.41
CA THR A 367 6.24 -2.85 10.37
C THR A 367 7.15 -1.98 9.51
N GLN A 368 8.13 -2.56 8.84
CA GLN A 368 8.97 -1.84 7.88
C GLN A 368 8.11 -1.16 6.79
N ASN A 369 7.15 -1.91 6.23
CA ASN A 369 6.27 -1.38 5.20
C ASN A 369 5.43 -0.18 5.66
N PHE A 370 4.95 -0.17 6.91
CA PHE A 370 4.21 0.96 7.47
C PHE A 370 5.11 2.16 7.76
N ALA A 371 6.32 1.90 8.28
CA ALA A 371 7.31 2.92 8.61
C ALA A 371 7.71 3.78 7.40
N LEU A 372 7.82 3.16 6.21
CA LEU A 372 8.16 3.85 4.97
C LEU A 372 7.18 4.98 4.61
N GLY A 373 5.91 4.86 4.98
CA GLY A 373 4.89 5.86 4.65
C GLY A 373 4.27 6.56 5.85
N LEU A 374 4.75 6.33 7.07
CA LEU A 374 4.17 6.93 8.28
C LEU A 374 4.14 8.46 8.23
N ASN A 375 5.16 9.07 7.66
CA ASN A 375 5.31 10.52 7.55
C ASN A 375 4.34 11.19 6.55
N VAL A 376 3.65 10.45 5.71
CA VAL A 376 2.66 10.99 4.76
C VAL A 376 1.23 10.76 5.21
N ILE A 377 0.99 10.06 6.30
CA ILE A 377 -0.35 9.84 6.87
C ILE A 377 -0.73 11.08 7.68
N ASP A 378 -1.78 11.78 7.24
CA ASP A 378 -2.19 13.06 7.81
C ASP A 378 -3.13 12.89 9.01
N ASP A 379 -3.95 11.82 9.04
CA ASP A 379 -4.94 11.58 10.08
C ASP A 379 -5.30 10.09 10.23
N ALA A 380 -6.07 9.76 11.26
CA ALA A 380 -6.56 8.40 11.49
C ALA A 380 -7.95 8.41 12.13
N TYR A 381 -8.75 7.39 11.81
CA TYR A 381 -10.03 7.12 12.47
C TYR A 381 -10.00 5.73 13.11
N ARG A 382 -10.45 5.66 14.36
CA ARG A 382 -10.69 4.40 15.06
C ARG A 382 -12.11 3.93 14.76
N ILE A 383 -12.25 2.69 14.32
CA ILE A 383 -13.51 2.09 13.89
C ILE A 383 -13.86 0.95 14.86
N SER A 384 -15.05 0.99 15.42
CA SER A 384 -15.54 -0.09 16.27
C SER A 384 -16.05 -1.28 15.47
N ASP A 385 -16.08 -2.46 16.10
CA ASP A 385 -16.64 -3.66 15.51
C ASP A 385 -18.12 -3.46 15.10
N ALA A 386 -18.89 -2.76 15.94
CA ALA A 386 -20.29 -2.43 15.68
C ALA A 386 -20.46 -1.62 14.37
N GLU A 387 -19.62 -0.61 14.16
CA GLU A 387 -19.66 0.22 12.94
C GLU A 387 -19.24 -0.57 11.69
N ALA A 388 -18.21 -1.41 11.81
CA ALA A 388 -17.77 -2.25 10.71
C ALA A 388 -18.86 -3.25 10.31
N VAL A 389 -19.50 -3.91 11.27
CA VAL A 389 -20.63 -4.83 11.03
C VAL A 389 -21.81 -4.07 10.44
N ALA A 390 -22.21 -2.94 11.01
CA ALA A 390 -23.29 -2.11 10.49
C ALA A 390 -23.06 -1.69 9.03
N MET A 391 -21.86 -1.18 8.71
CA MET A 391 -21.48 -0.79 7.35
C MET A 391 -21.60 -1.95 6.38
N SER A 392 -21.14 -3.14 6.74
CA SER A 392 -21.21 -4.30 5.86
C SER A 392 -22.65 -4.71 5.53
N ARG A 393 -23.56 -4.65 6.50
CA ARG A 393 -25.00 -4.96 6.31
C ARG A 393 -25.70 -3.86 5.50
N TYR A 394 -25.37 -2.61 5.77
CA TYR A 394 -25.84 -1.45 5.01
C TYR A 394 -25.51 -1.58 3.52
N LEU A 395 -24.27 -1.90 3.17
CA LEU A 395 -23.80 -2.03 1.79
C LEU A 395 -24.47 -3.17 1.03
N VAL A 396 -24.75 -4.31 1.69
CA VAL A 396 -25.49 -5.39 1.06
C VAL A 396 -26.93 -4.95 0.76
N ALA A 397 -27.57 -4.24 1.70
CA ALA A 397 -28.95 -3.80 1.54
C ALA A 397 -29.13 -2.73 0.46
N HIS A 398 -28.18 -1.81 0.31
CA HIS A 398 -28.31 -0.65 -0.56
C HIS A 398 -27.57 -0.76 -1.90
N ASP A 399 -26.39 -1.40 -1.91
CA ASP A 399 -25.52 -1.47 -3.09
C ASP A 399 -25.27 -2.90 -3.57
N GLY A 400 -25.75 -3.93 -2.85
CA GLY A 400 -25.49 -5.34 -3.17
C GLY A 400 -24.02 -5.75 -2.97
N LEU A 401 -23.26 -4.99 -2.20
CA LEU A 401 -21.82 -5.21 -2.00
C LEU A 401 -21.56 -6.11 -0.80
N TYR A 402 -21.16 -7.35 -1.06
CA TYR A 402 -20.81 -8.34 -0.05
C TYR A 402 -19.31 -8.33 0.23
N LEU A 403 -18.89 -7.52 1.22
CA LEU A 403 -17.49 -7.18 1.48
C LEU A 403 -16.98 -7.77 2.79
N GLY A 404 -15.64 -7.93 2.89
CA GLY A 404 -14.96 -8.29 4.13
C GLY A 404 -14.87 -7.14 5.14
N SER A 405 -14.51 -7.50 6.35
CA SER A 405 -14.49 -6.60 7.51
C SER A 405 -13.58 -5.38 7.36
N SER A 406 -12.41 -5.55 6.81
CA SER A 406 -11.45 -4.45 6.57
C SER A 406 -11.95 -3.44 5.53
N SER A 407 -12.72 -3.90 4.54
CA SER A 407 -13.38 -3.00 3.56
C SER A 407 -14.45 -2.15 4.25
N ALA A 408 -15.24 -2.76 5.13
CA ALA A 408 -16.26 -2.05 5.91
C ALA A 408 -15.61 -0.97 6.81
N CYS A 409 -14.52 -1.29 7.50
CA CYS A 409 -13.75 -0.30 8.27
C CYS A 409 -13.30 0.89 7.42
N ASN A 410 -12.72 0.62 6.24
CA ASN A 410 -12.29 1.68 5.34
C ASN A 410 -13.44 2.61 4.97
N LEU A 411 -14.62 2.06 4.70
CA LEU A 411 -15.80 2.83 4.29
C LEU A 411 -16.39 3.67 5.42
N VAL A 412 -16.41 3.17 6.66
CA VAL A 412 -16.78 3.99 7.83
C VAL A 412 -15.83 5.19 7.96
N ALA A 413 -14.53 4.97 7.81
CA ALA A 413 -13.55 6.07 7.83
C ALA A 413 -13.76 7.07 6.67
N CYS A 414 -14.14 6.58 5.47
CA CYS A 414 -14.50 7.46 4.34
C CYS A 414 -15.71 8.33 4.67
N VAL A 415 -16.77 7.78 5.28
CA VAL A 415 -17.95 8.55 5.70
C VAL A 415 -17.58 9.66 6.68
N ARG A 416 -16.78 9.35 7.69
CA ARG A 416 -16.32 10.35 8.67
C ARG A 416 -15.47 11.44 8.02
N LEU A 417 -14.58 11.05 7.12
CA LEU A 417 -13.72 11.99 6.41
C LEU A 417 -14.52 12.88 5.46
N ALA A 418 -15.50 12.31 4.73
CA ALA A 418 -16.36 13.07 3.81
C ALA A 418 -17.08 14.22 4.50
N LYS A 419 -17.56 14.02 5.73
CA LYS A 419 -18.19 15.09 6.53
C LYS A 419 -17.23 16.22 6.89
N THR A 420 -15.96 15.88 7.08
CA THR A 420 -14.91 16.86 7.37
C THR A 420 -14.49 17.64 6.12
N LEU A 421 -14.44 16.99 4.97
CA LEU A 421 -14.04 17.61 3.70
C LEU A 421 -15.17 18.42 3.05
N GLY A 422 -16.43 18.00 3.25
CA GLY A 422 -17.61 18.64 2.66
C GLY A 422 -18.00 18.10 1.29
N LYS A 423 -19.13 18.62 0.78
CA LYS A 423 -19.74 18.18 -0.49
C LYS A 423 -18.84 18.44 -1.69
N GLY A 424 -18.83 17.49 -2.62
CA GLY A 424 -18.05 17.55 -3.87
C GLY A 424 -16.63 17.00 -3.73
N SER A 425 -16.20 16.58 -2.52
CA SER A 425 -14.90 15.93 -2.34
C SER A 425 -14.90 14.51 -2.92
N ARG A 426 -13.72 14.08 -3.36
CA ARG A 426 -13.47 12.72 -3.89
C ARG A 426 -12.51 11.97 -3.00
N ILE A 427 -12.96 10.83 -2.51
CA ILE A 427 -12.20 9.96 -1.61
C ILE A 427 -12.03 8.60 -2.28
N ALA A 428 -10.80 8.15 -2.45
CA ALA A 428 -10.51 6.78 -2.86
C ALA A 428 -10.21 5.91 -1.64
N THR A 429 -10.65 4.65 -1.69
CA THR A 429 -10.28 3.64 -0.70
C THR A 429 -10.10 2.28 -1.34
N ILE A 430 -9.69 1.29 -0.54
CA ILE A 430 -9.48 -0.09 -0.98
C ILE A 430 -10.59 -0.97 -0.42
N LEU A 431 -11.31 -1.66 -1.30
CA LEU A 431 -12.15 -2.81 -0.93
C LEU A 431 -11.26 -4.05 -0.87
N CYS A 432 -10.86 -4.43 0.33
CA CYS A 432 -9.74 -5.34 0.56
C CYS A 432 -10.00 -6.77 0.11
N ASP A 433 -11.18 -7.32 0.42
CA ASP A 433 -11.60 -8.66 0.04
C ASP A 433 -13.13 -8.85 0.11
N SER A 434 -13.59 -10.03 -0.31
CA SER A 434 -15.01 -10.42 -0.31
C SER A 434 -15.45 -10.92 1.07
N GLY A 435 -16.72 -10.71 1.39
CA GLY A 435 -17.41 -11.27 2.56
C GLY A 435 -17.40 -12.79 2.61
N SER A 436 -17.27 -13.46 1.47
CA SER A 436 -17.16 -14.93 1.40
C SER A 436 -15.97 -15.53 2.16
N ARG A 437 -14.97 -14.72 2.49
CA ARG A 437 -13.81 -15.11 3.30
C ARG A 437 -14.01 -14.94 4.81
N HIS A 438 -15.21 -14.50 5.24
CA HIS A 438 -15.48 -14.08 6.60
C HIS A 438 -16.83 -14.64 7.12
N GLN A 439 -17.34 -15.72 6.50
CA GLN A 439 -18.68 -16.26 6.77
C GLN A 439 -18.81 -16.81 8.19
N SER A 440 -17.79 -17.51 8.69
CA SER A 440 -17.83 -18.16 10.00
C SER A 440 -17.69 -17.21 11.21
N LYS A 441 -17.32 -15.93 10.98
CA LYS A 441 -17.15 -14.93 12.04
C LYS A 441 -17.90 -13.63 11.75
N PHE A 442 -17.33 -12.75 10.93
CA PHE A 442 -17.85 -11.40 10.65
C PHE A 442 -19.26 -11.41 10.02
N TRP A 443 -19.58 -12.45 9.25
CA TRP A 443 -20.88 -12.64 8.62
C TRP A 443 -21.78 -13.66 9.35
N SER A 444 -21.31 -14.29 10.43
CA SER A 444 -22.12 -15.18 11.27
C SER A 444 -22.82 -14.38 12.35
N ASP A 445 -24.14 -14.29 12.29
CA ASP A 445 -24.94 -13.60 13.30
C ASP A 445 -24.88 -14.31 14.67
N GLU A 446 -24.72 -15.65 14.66
CA GLU A 446 -24.53 -16.41 15.91
C GLU A 446 -23.18 -16.05 16.55
N TYR A 447 -22.11 -15.97 15.75
CA TYR A 447 -20.79 -15.57 16.26
C TYR A 447 -20.80 -14.14 16.83
N LEU A 448 -21.41 -13.20 16.11
CA LEU A 448 -21.51 -11.79 16.55
C LEU A 448 -22.29 -11.66 17.85
N LYS A 449 -23.43 -12.34 17.96
CA LYS A 449 -24.24 -12.36 19.19
C LYS A 449 -23.49 -12.99 20.37
N ALA A 450 -22.77 -14.08 20.15
CA ALA A 450 -21.98 -14.75 21.16
C ALA A 450 -20.79 -13.89 21.69
N ASN A 451 -20.38 -12.87 20.92
CA ASN A 451 -19.31 -11.93 21.28
C ASN A 451 -19.85 -10.51 21.60
N ASP A 452 -21.15 -10.37 21.86
CA ASP A 452 -21.82 -9.10 22.22
C ASP A 452 -21.61 -7.97 21.17
N ILE A 453 -21.46 -8.34 19.88
CA ILE A 453 -21.31 -7.37 18.80
C ILE A 453 -22.69 -7.12 18.17
N PRO A 454 -23.20 -5.87 18.20
CA PRO A 454 -24.51 -5.53 17.67
C PRO A 454 -24.56 -5.61 16.15
N ILE A 455 -25.71 -6.09 15.63
CA ILE A 455 -26.04 -6.15 14.20
C ILE A 455 -27.13 -5.10 13.94
N ASP A 456 -26.72 -3.82 13.88
CA ASP A 456 -27.65 -2.68 13.73
C ASP A 456 -27.21 -1.78 12.58
N PRO A 457 -27.74 -1.97 11.35
CA PRO A 457 -27.42 -1.12 10.19
C PRO A 457 -27.76 0.36 10.41
N SER A 458 -28.72 0.71 11.29
CA SER A 458 -29.10 2.09 11.58
C SER A 458 -27.99 2.93 12.19
N ILE A 459 -26.91 2.30 12.65
CA ILE A 459 -25.68 2.99 13.06
C ILE A 459 -25.15 3.83 11.89
N ILE A 460 -25.23 3.30 10.66
CA ILE A 460 -24.76 4.03 9.47
C ILE A 460 -25.72 5.15 9.09
N ASP A 461 -27.04 4.93 9.19
CA ASP A 461 -28.01 5.99 8.92
C ASP A 461 -27.76 7.19 9.87
N ARG A 462 -27.61 6.92 11.17
CA ARG A 462 -27.25 7.96 12.15
C ARG A 462 -25.88 8.61 11.85
N LEU A 463 -24.93 7.81 11.38
CA LEU A 463 -23.62 8.35 10.99
C LEU A 463 -23.74 9.22 9.73
N LEU A 464 -24.64 8.97 8.80
CA LEU A 464 -24.87 9.79 7.61
C LEU A 464 -25.62 11.08 7.92
N GLU A 465 -26.56 11.06 8.86
CA GLU A 465 -27.37 12.22 9.27
C GLU A 465 -26.63 13.22 10.17
N SER A 466 -25.74 12.74 11.07
CA SER A 466 -24.97 13.56 12.02
C SER A 466 -23.90 14.40 11.32
#